data_9e658a8abc1df8764fa6d4bf439dbe18
#
_entry.id   9e658a8abc1df8764fa6d4bf439dbe18
#
_cell.length_a   1.000
_cell.length_b   1.000
_cell.length_c   1.000
_cell.angle_alpha   90.00
_cell.angle_beta   90.00
_cell.angle_gamma   90.00
#
_symmetry.space_group_name_H-M   'P 1'
#
loop_
_entity.id
_entity.type
_entity.pdbx_description
1 polymer ?
#
loop_
_entity_poly.entity_id
_entity_poly.type
_entity_poly.pdbx_seq_one_letter_code
_entity_poly.pdbx_strand_id
1 'polypeptide(L)'
;MTKLRRDEEVSLTILSKICKTLNADFGDIVEYVPDAEIWDLYDENRELLGKNHVRGEQLPIDGYHLVVHVWIRNSKGEYLIAQRSANRPTFPLVWECVDGSVVKGEDSLQGALREVREEVGVDLLPEKGHVILSDIKKIEFGKVVNKIVDVWLFEYDGKVDLSNATTDEVAQVAWMGRSQIKELFDANMFVDTLEYFFTEVEKEGR
;
A
#
# COMPACT_ATOMS: atom_id res chain seq x y z
N MET A 1 32.10 10.85 -18.03
CA MET A 1 31.49 10.25 -16.83
C MET A 1 31.14 8.82 -17.13
N THR A 2 31.43 7.90 -16.23
CA THR A 2 31.10 6.49 -16.39
C THR A 2 29.60 6.24 -16.10
N LYS A 3 29.01 5.19 -16.68
CA LYS A 3 27.60 4.78 -16.46
C LYS A 3 27.25 4.65 -14.97
N LEU A 4 28.16 4.13 -14.15
CA LEU A 4 28.05 4.02 -12.70
C LEU A 4 27.80 5.35 -11.94
N ARG A 5 28.13 6.49 -12.55
CA ARG A 5 27.88 7.82 -11.96
C ARG A 5 26.56 8.44 -12.38
N ARG A 6 25.77 7.73 -13.20
CA ARG A 6 24.51 8.23 -13.76
C ARG A 6 23.31 7.37 -13.39
N ASP A 7 23.48 6.38 -12.49
CA ASP A 7 22.49 5.36 -12.15
C ASP A 7 21.93 4.64 -13.39
N GLU A 8 22.80 4.39 -14.39
CA GLU A 8 22.44 3.64 -15.60
C GLU A 8 22.75 2.15 -15.42
N GLU A 9 22.00 1.30 -16.11
CA GLU A 9 22.20 -0.15 -16.10
C GLU A 9 23.63 -0.54 -16.47
N VAL A 10 24.22 -1.43 -15.69
CA VAL A 10 25.58 -1.93 -15.85
C VAL A 10 25.56 -3.41 -16.20
N SER A 11 26.25 -3.79 -17.27
CA SER A 11 26.30 -5.19 -17.68
C SER A 11 27.13 -6.06 -16.71
N LEU A 12 26.80 -7.34 -16.59
CA LEU A 12 27.58 -8.32 -15.84
C LEU A 12 29.06 -8.36 -16.25
N THR A 13 29.37 -8.09 -17.53
CA THR A 13 30.75 -8.00 -18.03
C THR A 13 31.53 -6.87 -17.37
N ILE A 14 30.91 -5.75 -17.11
CA ILE A 14 31.55 -4.62 -16.41
C ILE A 14 31.73 -4.97 -14.94
N LEU A 15 30.73 -5.55 -14.30
CA LEU A 15 30.83 -6.00 -12.91
C LEU A 15 31.97 -7.02 -12.73
N SER A 16 32.08 -8.01 -13.63
CA SER A 16 33.17 -9.00 -13.62
C SER A 16 34.56 -8.35 -13.72
N LYS A 17 34.70 -7.28 -14.54
CA LYS A 17 35.97 -6.53 -14.61
C LYS A 17 36.28 -5.79 -13.32
N ILE A 18 35.27 -5.25 -12.65
CA ILE A 18 35.42 -4.58 -11.36
C ILE A 18 35.88 -5.60 -10.31
N CYS A 19 35.20 -6.75 -10.20
CA CYS A 19 35.58 -7.84 -9.32
C CYS A 19 37.05 -8.24 -9.51
N LYS A 20 37.45 -8.47 -10.76
CA LYS A 20 38.83 -8.82 -11.09
C LYS A 20 39.83 -7.74 -10.69
N THR A 21 39.48 -6.46 -10.87
CA THR A 21 40.38 -5.34 -10.54
C THR A 21 40.54 -5.16 -9.03
N LEU A 22 39.46 -5.37 -8.27
CA LEU A 22 39.42 -5.22 -6.83
C LEU A 22 39.79 -6.51 -6.08
N ASN A 23 40.00 -7.62 -6.81
CA ASN A 23 40.13 -8.97 -6.24
C ASN A 23 38.99 -9.32 -5.29
N ALA A 24 37.76 -9.00 -5.68
CA ALA A 24 36.51 -9.18 -4.95
C ALA A 24 35.60 -10.15 -5.67
N ASP A 25 34.63 -10.71 -4.96
CA ASP A 25 33.54 -11.50 -5.57
C ASP A 25 32.32 -10.62 -5.89
N PHE A 26 31.35 -11.12 -6.65
CA PHE A 26 30.11 -10.42 -6.96
C PHE A 26 29.39 -10.00 -5.69
N GLY A 27 29.31 -10.88 -4.69
CA GLY A 27 28.67 -10.59 -3.41
C GLY A 27 29.33 -9.46 -2.60
N ASP A 28 30.60 -9.10 -2.92
CA ASP A 28 31.31 -8.01 -2.27
C ASP A 28 31.01 -6.63 -2.90
N ILE A 29 30.48 -6.60 -4.11
CA ILE A 29 30.28 -5.37 -4.88
C ILE A 29 28.85 -5.14 -5.36
N VAL A 30 27.97 -6.13 -5.23
CA VAL A 30 26.56 -6.07 -5.65
C VAL A 30 25.71 -6.64 -4.53
N GLU A 31 24.81 -5.85 -4.05
CA GLU A 31 23.71 -6.28 -3.19
C GLU A 31 22.43 -6.24 -4.01
N TYR A 32 21.62 -7.31 -3.96
CA TYR A 32 20.26 -7.22 -4.45
C TYR A 32 19.46 -6.41 -3.44
N VAL A 33 19.26 -5.17 -3.74
CA VAL A 33 18.24 -4.36 -3.07
C VAL A 33 16.96 -4.63 -3.85
N PRO A 34 15.95 -5.31 -3.29
CA PRO A 34 14.62 -5.36 -3.88
C PRO A 34 14.22 -3.93 -4.19
N ASP A 35 13.54 -3.68 -5.29
CA ASP A 35 13.07 -2.34 -5.66
C ASP A 35 12.45 -1.70 -4.43
N ALA A 36 13.27 -0.91 -3.74
CA ALA A 36 12.87 -0.35 -2.46
C ALA A 36 11.78 0.66 -2.77
N GLU A 37 10.58 0.39 -2.27
CA GLU A 37 9.45 1.29 -2.43
C GLU A 37 9.84 2.66 -1.90
N ILE A 38 9.78 3.66 -2.76
CA ILE A 38 10.15 5.04 -2.44
C ILE A 38 8.87 5.84 -2.32
N TRP A 39 8.77 6.62 -1.26
CA TRP A 39 7.63 7.49 -0.99
C TRP A 39 8.04 8.95 -1.11
N ASP A 40 7.12 9.79 -1.59
CA ASP A 40 7.21 11.22 -1.39
C ASP A 40 6.86 11.57 0.06
N LEU A 41 7.53 12.57 0.61
CA LEU A 41 7.23 13.08 1.94
C LEU A 41 6.45 14.40 1.87
N TYR A 42 5.48 14.51 2.74
CA TYR A 42 4.60 15.66 2.91
C TYR A 42 4.77 16.26 4.32
N ASP A 43 4.42 17.52 4.47
CA ASP A 43 4.20 18.12 5.79
C ASP A 43 2.77 17.83 6.31
N GLU A 44 2.43 18.34 7.49
CA GLU A 44 1.10 18.19 8.09
C GLU A 44 -0.03 18.95 7.33
N ASN A 45 0.32 19.84 6.41
CA ASN A 45 -0.62 20.55 5.54
C ASN A 45 -0.76 19.87 4.17
N ARG A 46 -0.15 18.68 3.98
CA ARG A 46 -0.11 17.93 2.71
C ARG A 46 0.71 18.61 1.61
N GLU A 47 1.62 19.49 1.96
CA GLU A 47 2.55 20.09 1.01
C GLU A 47 3.78 19.18 0.85
N LEU A 48 4.16 18.95 -0.41
CA LEU A 48 5.34 18.15 -0.75
C LEU A 48 6.61 18.78 -0.18
N LEU A 49 7.38 18.01 0.58
CA LEU A 49 8.66 18.46 1.14
C LEU A 49 9.81 18.40 0.13
N GLY A 50 9.59 17.86 -1.07
CA GLY A 50 10.64 17.64 -2.07
C GLY A 50 11.71 16.65 -1.60
N LYS A 51 11.37 15.80 -0.64
CA LYS A 51 12.21 14.74 -0.07
C LYS A 51 11.58 13.40 -0.30
N ASN A 52 12.39 12.38 -0.48
CA ASN A 52 11.96 11.00 -0.63
C ASN A 52 12.30 10.20 0.62
N HIS A 53 11.56 9.13 0.85
CA HIS A 53 11.80 8.17 1.91
C HIS A 53 11.80 6.75 1.33
N VAL A 54 12.72 5.93 1.79
CA VAL A 54 12.78 4.52 1.41
C VAL A 54 12.00 3.70 2.43
N ARG A 55 11.08 2.85 1.98
CA ARG A 55 10.30 1.98 2.85
C ARG A 55 11.22 1.13 3.74
N GLY A 56 10.92 1.11 5.03
CA GLY A 56 11.70 0.37 6.02
C GLY A 56 12.74 1.20 6.78
N GLU A 57 13.07 2.40 6.30
CA GLU A 57 13.87 3.35 7.05
C GLU A 57 13.04 4.07 8.12
N GLN A 58 13.70 4.78 9.02
CA GLN A 58 13.02 5.59 10.04
C GLN A 58 12.48 6.89 9.42
N LEU A 59 11.16 7.10 9.49
CA LEU A 59 10.53 8.33 9.04
C LEU A 59 11.06 9.56 9.81
N PRO A 60 11.29 10.69 9.12
CA PRO A 60 11.59 11.94 9.79
C PRO A 60 10.41 12.42 10.65
N ILE A 61 10.73 13.15 11.72
CA ILE A 61 9.71 13.61 12.71
C ILE A 61 8.62 14.47 12.05
N ASP A 62 9.00 15.32 11.09
CA ASP A 62 8.09 16.27 10.42
C ASP A 62 7.74 15.82 9.00
N GLY A 63 8.00 14.55 8.65
CA GLY A 63 7.69 13.99 7.35
C GLY A 63 6.61 12.93 7.44
N TYR A 64 5.61 13.05 6.58
CA TYR A 64 4.48 12.13 6.47
C TYR A 64 4.51 11.47 5.10
N HIS A 65 4.26 10.16 5.02
CA HIS A 65 3.98 9.50 3.75
C HIS A 65 2.48 9.35 3.56
N LEU A 66 2.05 9.25 2.31
CA LEU A 66 0.65 9.09 1.95
C LEU A 66 0.29 7.60 1.88
N VAL A 67 -0.82 7.24 2.51
CA VAL A 67 -1.40 5.90 2.53
C VAL A 67 -2.84 5.97 2.04
N VAL A 68 -3.28 4.98 1.31
CA VAL A 68 -4.66 4.85 0.87
C VAL A 68 -5.31 3.63 1.52
N HIS A 69 -6.54 3.79 1.99
CA HIS A 69 -7.44 2.69 2.35
C HIS A 69 -8.56 2.68 1.31
N VAL A 70 -8.77 1.58 0.63
CA VAL A 70 -9.71 1.50 -0.50
C VAL A 70 -10.84 0.54 -0.17
N TRP A 71 -12.01 1.09 0.08
CA TRP A 71 -13.25 0.35 0.24
C TRP A 71 -13.93 0.23 -1.12
N ILE A 72 -14.33 -0.98 -1.48
CA ILE A 72 -14.98 -1.28 -2.75
C ILE A 72 -16.35 -1.84 -2.42
N ARG A 73 -17.42 -1.19 -2.89
CA ARG A 73 -18.80 -1.56 -2.60
C ARG A 73 -19.51 -2.02 -3.87
N ASN A 74 -20.28 -3.09 -3.77
CA ASN A 74 -21.14 -3.54 -4.86
C ASN A 74 -22.57 -2.98 -4.73
N SER A 75 -23.38 -3.17 -5.78
CA SER A 75 -24.78 -2.71 -5.83
C SER A 75 -25.71 -3.37 -4.81
N LYS A 76 -25.25 -4.43 -4.13
CA LYS A 76 -25.99 -5.08 -3.03
C LYS A 76 -25.66 -4.47 -1.67
N GLY A 77 -24.75 -3.49 -1.61
CA GLY A 77 -24.27 -2.88 -0.38
C GLY A 77 -23.27 -3.74 0.40
N GLU A 78 -22.64 -4.72 -0.25
CA GLU A 78 -21.55 -5.51 0.31
C GLU A 78 -20.19 -4.88 -0.05
N TYR A 79 -19.22 -5.04 0.83
CA TYR A 79 -17.86 -4.53 0.64
C TYR A 79 -16.91 -5.68 0.32
N LEU A 80 -15.98 -5.44 -0.61
CA LEU A 80 -14.89 -6.37 -0.90
C LEU A 80 -13.86 -6.30 0.22
N ILE A 81 -13.70 -7.40 0.93
CA ILE A 81 -12.76 -7.51 2.05
C ILE A 81 -11.69 -8.53 1.68
N ALA A 82 -10.44 -8.16 1.91
CA ALA A 82 -9.26 -8.97 1.66
C ALA A 82 -8.74 -9.61 2.95
N GLN A 83 -8.31 -10.86 2.89
CA GLN A 83 -7.58 -11.50 3.98
C GLN A 83 -6.09 -11.48 3.68
N ARG A 84 -5.31 -10.92 4.58
CA ARG A 84 -3.85 -10.89 4.48
C ARG A 84 -3.27 -12.29 4.41
N SER A 85 -2.27 -12.50 3.58
CA SER A 85 -1.65 -13.81 3.47
C SER A 85 -0.83 -14.17 4.73
N ALA A 86 -0.60 -15.46 4.93
CA ALA A 86 0.04 -15.98 6.14
C ALA A 86 1.52 -15.55 6.30
N ASN A 87 2.15 -15.14 5.20
CA ASN A 87 3.56 -14.69 5.17
C ASN A 87 3.73 -13.19 5.44
N ARG A 88 2.64 -12.45 5.62
CA ARG A 88 2.73 -11.01 5.95
C ARG A 88 3.35 -10.78 7.33
N PRO A 89 4.29 -9.83 7.47
CA PRO A 89 4.99 -9.58 8.73
C PRO A 89 4.09 -8.99 9.82
N THR A 90 2.98 -8.35 9.43
CA THR A 90 2.00 -7.74 10.33
C THR A 90 0.62 -8.27 10.04
N PHE A 91 -0.15 -8.60 11.08
CA PHE A 91 -1.54 -9.06 10.97
C PHE A 91 -1.77 -10.21 9.98
N PRO A 92 -0.96 -11.32 9.99
CA PRO A 92 -1.19 -12.45 9.08
C PRO A 92 -2.57 -13.05 9.30
N LEU A 93 -3.27 -13.39 8.20
CA LEU A 93 -4.61 -13.99 8.19
C LEU A 93 -5.73 -13.12 8.76
N VAL A 94 -5.48 -11.86 9.07
CA VAL A 94 -6.49 -10.89 9.49
C VAL A 94 -7.12 -10.26 8.24
N TRP A 95 -8.37 -9.83 8.35
CA TRP A 95 -9.11 -9.20 7.26
C TRP A 95 -9.00 -7.69 7.29
N GLU A 96 -9.06 -7.07 6.12
CA GLU A 96 -8.96 -5.61 5.94
C GLU A 96 -9.63 -5.16 4.63
N CYS A 97 -9.77 -3.84 4.41
CA CYS A 97 -9.94 -3.30 3.05
C CYS A 97 -8.59 -3.38 2.31
N VAL A 98 -8.56 -3.12 1.01
CA VAL A 98 -7.28 -2.93 0.31
C VAL A 98 -6.59 -1.70 0.88
N ASP A 99 -5.31 -1.80 1.22
CA ASP A 99 -4.53 -0.68 1.74
C ASP A 99 -3.10 -0.69 1.21
N GLY A 100 -2.52 0.49 1.05
CA GLY A 100 -1.12 0.57 0.65
C GLY A 100 -0.55 1.97 0.69
N SER A 101 0.75 2.05 0.52
CA SER A 101 1.47 3.31 0.47
C SER A 101 1.51 3.87 -0.94
N VAL A 102 1.27 5.17 -1.07
CA VAL A 102 1.42 5.88 -2.35
C VAL A 102 2.89 6.03 -2.66
N VAL A 103 3.34 5.53 -3.81
CA VAL A 103 4.74 5.59 -4.20
C VAL A 103 5.09 6.95 -4.78
N LYS A 104 6.37 7.25 -4.84
CA LYS A 104 6.90 8.51 -5.34
C LYS A 104 6.35 8.87 -6.72
N GLY A 105 5.82 10.08 -6.82
CA GLY A 105 5.29 10.63 -8.07
C GLY A 105 3.84 10.26 -8.36
N GLU A 106 3.21 9.43 -7.55
CA GLU A 106 1.78 9.15 -7.61
C GLU A 106 0.98 10.15 -6.76
N ASP A 107 -0.23 10.44 -7.18
CA ASP A 107 -1.24 11.03 -6.32
C ASP A 107 -2.06 9.94 -5.58
N SER A 108 -2.94 10.37 -4.68
CA SER A 108 -3.77 9.49 -3.86
C SER A 108 -4.66 8.56 -4.70
N LEU A 109 -5.22 9.05 -5.82
CA LEU A 109 -6.05 8.24 -6.70
C LEU A 109 -5.24 7.19 -7.45
N GLN A 110 -4.08 7.58 -7.97
CA GLN A 110 -3.17 6.68 -8.66
C GLN A 110 -2.71 5.54 -7.74
N GLY A 111 -2.33 5.87 -6.50
CA GLY A 111 -1.99 4.88 -5.48
C GLY A 111 -3.16 3.93 -5.19
N ALA A 112 -4.38 4.46 -5.00
CA ALA A 112 -5.56 3.64 -4.73
C ALA A 112 -5.87 2.65 -5.87
N LEU A 113 -5.79 3.10 -7.12
CA LEU A 113 -6.03 2.24 -8.28
C LEU A 113 -4.94 1.17 -8.45
N ARG A 114 -3.68 1.52 -8.22
CA ARG A 114 -2.55 0.60 -8.29
C ARG A 114 -2.66 -0.49 -7.23
N GLU A 115 -2.86 -0.14 -5.97
CA GLU A 115 -2.97 -1.11 -4.86
C GLU A 115 -4.11 -2.11 -5.10
N VAL A 116 -5.28 -1.64 -5.54
CA VAL A 116 -6.40 -2.54 -5.86
C VAL A 116 -6.07 -3.49 -7.01
N ARG A 117 -5.36 -3.02 -8.03
CA ARG A 117 -4.93 -3.88 -9.13
C ARG A 117 -3.89 -4.90 -8.67
N GLU A 118 -2.91 -4.45 -7.87
CA GLU A 118 -1.80 -5.30 -7.41
C GLU A 118 -2.27 -6.37 -6.43
N GLU A 119 -3.11 -6.01 -5.45
CA GLU A 119 -3.51 -6.90 -4.38
C GLU A 119 -4.70 -7.82 -4.73
N VAL A 120 -5.69 -7.30 -5.45
CA VAL A 120 -6.93 -8.05 -5.71
C VAL A 120 -7.24 -8.24 -7.20
N GLY A 121 -6.38 -7.75 -8.11
CA GLY A 121 -6.49 -7.97 -9.54
C GLY A 121 -7.68 -7.29 -10.20
N VAL A 122 -8.14 -6.15 -9.66
CA VAL A 122 -9.30 -5.41 -10.15
C VAL A 122 -8.87 -4.06 -10.73
N ASP A 123 -9.28 -3.78 -11.95
CA ASP A 123 -9.13 -2.46 -12.57
C ASP A 123 -10.37 -1.61 -12.26
N LEU A 124 -10.25 -0.66 -11.33
CA LEU A 124 -11.32 0.28 -10.99
C LEU A 124 -11.36 1.45 -11.96
N LEU A 125 -12.54 2.01 -12.17
CA LEU A 125 -12.73 3.23 -12.94
C LEU A 125 -12.58 4.46 -12.04
N PRO A 126 -11.68 5.41 -12.34
CA PRO A 126 -11.42 6.58 -11.50
C PRO A 126 -12.66 7.36 -11.12
N GLU A 127 -13.59 7.52 -12.06
CA GLU A 127 -14.85 8.27 -11.90
C GLU A 127 -15.89 7.56 -11.01
N LYS A 128 -15.62 6.31 -10.61
CA LYS A 128 -16.47 5.52 -9.71
C LYS A 128 -16.03 5.60 -8.25
N GLY A 129 -14.96 6.35 -7.96
CA GLY A 129 -14.41 6.51 -6.63
C GLY A 129 -14.40 7.96 -6.16
N HIS A 130 -14.44 8.13 -4.85
CA HIS A 130 -14.23 9.42 -4.20
C HIS A 130 -13.62 9.23 -2.81
N VAL A 131 -12.93 10.25 -2.33
CA VAL A 131 -12.39 10.28 -0.97
C VAL A 131 -13.52 10.62 0.01
N ILE A 132 -13.70 9.79 1.02
CA ILE A 132 -14.71 9.98 2.07
C ILE A 132 -14.12 10.50 3.38
N LEU A 133 -12.84 10.26 3.61
CA LEU A 133 -12.12 10.70 4.79
C LEU A 133 -10.65 10.93 4.42
N SER A 134 -10.06 11.98 5.01
CA SER A 134 -8.62 12.19 4.99
C SER A 134 -8.18 12.57 6.40
N ASP A 135 -7.20 11.86 6.94
CA ASP A 135 -6.74 12.02 8.33
C ASP A 135 -5.22 11.89 8.44
N ILE A 136 -4.67 12.45 9.52
CA ILE A 136 -3.25 12.35 9.84
C ILE A 136 -3.08 11.43 11.04
N LYS A 137 -2.31 10.37 10.88
CA LYS A 137 -1.94 9.45 11.94
C LYS A 137 -0.48 9.64 12.32
N LYS A 138 -0.24 10.06 13.55
CA LYS A 138 1.12 10.23 14.10
C LYS A 138 1.59 9.00 14.86
N ILE A 139 0.68 8.30 15.52
CA ILE A 139 0.97 7.12 16.34
C ILE A 139 -0.07 6.04 16.05
N GLU A 140 0.39 4.82 15.83
CA GLU A 140 -0.44 3.61 15.79
C GLU A 140 0.24 2.50 16.59
N PHE A 141 -0.54 1.75 17.36
CA PHE A 141 -0.03 0.66 18.22
C PHE A 141 1.19 1.08 19.06
N GLY A 142 1.22 2.35 19.52
CA GLY A 142 2.31 2.91 20.32
C GLY A 142 3.60 3.23 19.54
N LYS A 143 3.58 3.13 18.21
CA LYS A 143 4.71 3.46 17.34
C LYS A 143 4.43 4.74 16.55
N VAL A 144 5.47 5.53 16.29
CA VAL A 144 5.39 6.67 15.38
C VAL A 144 5.24 6.15 13.96
N VAL A 145 4.19 6.56 13.28
CA VAL A 145 3.88 6.12 11.90
C VAL A 145 3.88 7.29 10.90
N ASN A 146 3.60 8.51 11.34
CA ASN A 146 3.62 9.73 10.53
C ASN A 146 3.06 9.50 9.11
N LYS A 147 1.78 9.22 9.02
CA LYS A 147 1.11 8.99 7.73
C LYS A 147 -0.10 9.90 7.56
N ILE A 148 -0.35 10.29 6.33
CA ILE A 148 -1.60 10.87 5.85
C ILE A 148 -2.40 9.71 5.26
N VAL A 149 -3.62 9.51 5.71
CA VAL A 149 -4.47 8.41 5.23
C VAL A 149 -5.63 8.99 4.44
N ASP A 150 -5.73 8.64 3.18
CA ASP A 150 -6.90 8.91 2.36
C ASP A 150 -7.77 7.66 2.24
N VAL A 151 -9.01 7.77 2.67
CA VAL A 151 -9.98 6.68 2.59
C VAL A 151 -10.85 6.88 1.36
N TRP A 152 -10.72 5.96 0.43
CA TRP A 152 -11.48 5.93 -0.82
C TRP A 152 -12.67 4.97 -0.72
N LEU A 153 -13.79 5.36 -1.33
CA LEU A 153 -14.91 4.47 -1.60
C LEU A 153 -15.14 4.40 -3.11
N PHE A 154 -15.11 3.19 -3.65
CA PHE A 154 -15.38 2.89 -5.05
C PHE A 154 -16.61 1.99 -5.20
N GLU A 155 -17.36 2.20 -6.28
CA GLU A 155 -18.45 1.32 -6.71
C GLU A 155 -17.93 0.31 -7.75
N TYR A 156 -18.18 -0.99 -7.51
CA TYR A 156 -17.75 -2.04 -8.43
C TYR A 156 -18.63 -3.29 -8.32
N ASP A 157 -19.17 -3.74 -9.44
CA ASP A 157 -20.01 -4.94 -9.55
C ASP A 157 -19.37 -6.07 -10.36
N GLY A 158 -18.11 -5.89 -10.74
CA GLY A 158 -17.40 -6.87 -11.55
C GLY A 158 -16.98 -8.12 -10.76
N LYS A 159 -16.49 -9.11 -11.49
CA LYS A 159 -15.90 -10.32 -10.90
C LYS A 159 -14.50 -9.98 -10.36
N VAL A 160 -14.21 -10.46 -9.16
CA VAL A 160 -12.86 -10.44 -8.60
C VAL A 160 -12.18 -11.78 -8.85
N ASP A 161 -10.96 -11.75 -9.37
CA ASP A 161 -10.17 -12.94 -9.66
C ASP A 161 -8.72 -12.68 -9.25
N LEU A 162 -8.34 -13.23 -8.11
CA LEU A 162 -7.00 -13.05 -7.55
C LEU A 162 -5.86 -13.57 -8.46
N SER A 163 -6.17 -14.38 -9.48
CA SER A 163 -5.15 -14.77 -10.45
C SER A 163 -4.64 -13.60 -11.31
N ASN A 164 -5.34 -12.47 -11.30
CA ASN A 164 -4.92 -11.23 -11.94
C ASN A 164 -4.11 -10.32 -10.99
N ALA A 165 -4.05 -10.64 -9.70
CA ALA A 165 -3.21 -9.90 -8.76
C ALA A 165 -1.72 -10.10 -9.10
N THR A 166 -0.91 -9.07 -8.85
CA THR A 166 0.53 -9.10 -9.15
C THR A 166 1.38 -9.33 -7.91
N THR A 167 0.76 -9.30 -6.72
CA THR A 167 1.39 -9.61 -5.43
C THR A 167 0.76 -10.85 -4.80
N ASP A 168 1.41 -11.39 -3.77
CA ASP A 168 0.92 -12.52 -2.96
C ASP A 168 0.47 -12.06 -1.56
N GLU A 169 0.16 -10.77 -1.41
CA GLU A 169 -0.18 -10.15 -0.14
C GLU A 169 -1.55 -10.57 0.38
N VAL A 170 -2.46 -10.92 -0.51
CA VAL A 170 -3.84 -11.33 -0.23
C VAL A 170 -4.01 -12.83 -0.43
N ALA A 171 -4.47 -13.53 0.63
CA ALA A 171 -4.75 -14.97 0.58
C ALA A 171 -6.11 -15.28 -0.05
N GLN A 172 -7.12 -14.47 0.23
CA GLN A 172 -8.48 -14.59 -0.32
C GLN A 172 -9.24 -13.28 -0.18
N VAL A 173 -10.32 -13.18 -0.94
CA VAL A 173 -11.26 -12.05 -0.85
C VAL A 173 -12.68 -12.55 -0.67
N ALA A 174 -13.53 -11.72 -0.05
CA ALA A 174 -14.95 -12.00 0.09
C ALA A 174 -15.77 -10.70 0.04
N TRP A 175 -16.96 -10.78 -0.57
CA TRP A 175 -17.96 -9.75 -0.44
C TRP A 175 -18.68 -9.92 0.88
N MET A 176 -18.66 -8.91 1.74
CA MET A 176 -19.22 -8.97 3.08
C MET A 176 -20.14 -7.80 3.35
N GLY A 177 -21.30 -8.09 3.93
CA GLY A 177 -22.18 -7.07 4.48
C GLY A 177 -21.68 -6.60 5.86
N ARG A 178 -22.26 -5.49 6.34
CA ARG A 178 -21.92 -4.86 7.61
C ARG A 178 -21.84 -5.82 8.81
N SER A 179 -22.82 -6.72 8.93
CA SER A 179 -22.87 -7.67 10.07
C SER A 179 -21.69 -8.62 10.07
N GLN A 180 -21.30 -9.13 8.93
CA GLN A 180 -20.14 -10.02 8.80
C GLN A 180 -18.83 -9.31 9.12
N ILE A 181 -18.66 -8.06 8.64
CA ILE A 181 -17.51 -7.22 9.01
C ILE A 181 -17.50 -6.97 10.53
N LYS A 182 -18.68 -6.69 11.13
CA LYS A 182 -18.79 -6.51 12.58
C LYS A 182 -18.40 -7.77 13.37
N GLU A 183 -18.82 -8.93 12.92
CA GLU A 183 -18.43 -10.21 13.55
C GLU A 183 -16.91 -10.43 13.51
N LEU A 184 -16.24 -10.06 12.41
CA LEU A 184 -14.79 -10.15 12.31
C LEU A 184 -14.09 -9.17 13.27
N PHE A 185 -14.60 -7.94 13.40
CA PHE A 185 -14.09 -6.98 14.40
C PHE A 185 -14.24 -7.53 15.82
N ASP A 186 -15.42 -8.01 16.18
CA ASP A 186 -15.69 -8.53 17.52
C ASP A 186 -14.85 -9.79 17.84
N ALA A 187 -14.45 -10.53 16.82
CA ALA A 187 -13.55 -11.68 16.92
C ALA A 187 -12.04 -11.33 16.89
N ASN A 188 -11.67 -10.06 16.80
CA ASN A 188 -10.29 -9.59 16.55
C ASN A 188 -9.65 -10.19 15.29
N MET A 189 -10.46 -10.44 14.26
CA MET A 189 -10.05 -10.96 12.97
C MET A 189 -10.11 -9.89 11.87
N PHE A 190 -10.24 -8.63 12.24
CA PHE A 190 -10.20 -7.46 11.35
C PHE A 190 -9.16 -6.47 11.88
N VAL A 191 -8.51 -5.72 10.98
CA VAL A 191 -7.51 -4.72 11.39
C VAL A 191 -8.17 -3.59 12.17
N ASP A 192 -7.77 -3.39 13.44
CA ASP A 192 -8.40 -2.48 14.40
C ASP A 192 -8.47 -1.03 13.94
N THR A 193 -7.44 -0.57 13.21
CA THR A 193 -7.37 0.82 12.71
C THR A 193 -8.45 1.17 11.71
N LEU A 194 -9.21 0.18 11.23
CA LEU A 194 -10.31 0.34 10.28
C LEU A 194 -11.69 0.48 10.93
N GLU A 195 -11.78 0.67 12.26
CA GLU A 195 -13.05 0.84 13.00
C GLU A 195 -13.90 2.01 12.47
N TYR A 196 -13.28 3.03 11.85
CA TYR A 196 -13.99 4.13 11.19
C TYR A 196 -14.95 3.66 10.08
N PHE A 197 -14.85 2.40 9.63
CA PHE A 197 -15.82 1.79 8.72
C PHE A 197 -17.26 1.99 9.19
N PHE A 198 -17.53 1.79 10.48
CA PHE A 198 -18.89 1.86 11.04
C PHE A 198 -19.41 3.29 11.20
N THR A 199 -18.54 4.30 11.16
CA THR A 199 -18.89 5.70 11.36
C THR A 199 -18.80 6.54 10.09
N GLU A 200 -17.90 6.22 9.20
CA GLU A 200 -17.64 7.02 7.99
C GLU A 200 -18.05 6.28 6.71
N VAL A 201 -17.46 5.11 6.43
CA VAL A 201 -17.70 4.38 5.17
C VAL A 201 -19.17 3.96 5.03
N GLU A 202 -19.77 3.45 6.09
CA GLU A 202 -21.16 2.98 6.08
C GLU A 202 -22.17 4.12 5.88
N LYS A 203 -21.88 5.34 6.35
CA LYS A 203 -22.77 6.49 6.17
C LYS A 203 -22.89 6.91 4.71
N GLU A 204 -21.78 6.92 3.99
CA GLU A 204 -21.75 7.24 2.56
C GLU A 204 -22.47 6.17 1.71
N GLY A 205 -22.67 4.99 2.27
CA GLY A 205 -23.34 3.87 1.64
C GLY A 205 -24.88 3.89 1.75
N ARG A 206 -25.46 4.89 2.40
CA ARG A 206 -26.93 5.08 2.54
C ARG A 206 -27.38 6.21 1.67
#